data_ecf54dd0d2f3d0f27679e95edb0214e7
#
_entry.id   ecf54dd0d2f3d0f27679e95edb0214e7
#
_cell.length_a   1.000
_cell.length_b   1.000
_cell.length_c   1.000
_cell.angle_alpha   90.00
_cell.angle_beta   90.00
_cell.angle_gamma   90.00
#
_symmetry.space_group_name_H-M   'P 1'
#
loop_
_entity.id
_entity.type
_entity.pdbx_description
1 polymer ?
#
loop_
_entity_poly.entity_id
_entity_poly.type
_entity_poly.pdbx_seq_one_letter_code
_entity_poly.pdbx_strand_id
1 'polypeptide(L)'
;MSTDTAARIEQPPVTFTIDGMEYSSTDRRQPAAQVLALAGIDPADHDLARVIGQGQVEKRFDDNEEVQLTPGAKFVSIFTGPTPVV
;
A
#
# COMPACT_ATOMS: atom_id res chain seq x y z
N MET A 1 7.93 28.94 18.53
CA MET A 1 7.66 28.36 18.45
C MET A 1 7.36 27.62 18.05
N SER A 2 7.63 27.30 17.81
CA SER A 2 7.27 26.56 17.40
C SER A 2 6.87 25.86 17.47
N THR A 3 6.77 25.69 17.50
CA THR A 3 6.37 24.99 17.53
C THR A 3 5.63 24.44 17.37
N ASP A 4 5.37 24.63 17.20
CA ASP A 4 4.57 24.05 17.01
C ASP A 4 4.37 23.21 16.34
N THR A 5 4.73 23.38 15.98
CA THR A 5 4.86 22.46 15.25
C THR A 5 4.57 21.26 15.68
N ALA A 6 5.19 21.05 16.53
CA ALA A 6 4.97 19.88 17.09
C ALA A 6 3.62 19.80 17.52
N ALA A 7 3.22 20.84 17.89
CA ALA A 7 1.96 20.80 18.38
C ALA A 7 1.06 20.29 17.38
N ARG A 8 1.52 20.34 16.19
CA ARG A 8 0.75 19.85 15.28
C ARG A 8 0.49 18.46 15.53
N ILE A 9 -0.59 18.02 15.30
CA ILE A 9 -0.93 16.71 15.54
C ILE A 9 -0.51 15.92 14.40
N GLU A 10 0.57 15.25 14.58
CA GLU A 10 1.01 14.40 13.60
C GLU A 10 0.40 13.08 13.83
N GLN A 11 -0.20 12.50 12.82
CA GLN A 11 -0.76 11.18 12.97
C GLN A 11 0.35 10.18 13.01
N PRO A 12 0.28 9.20 13.89
CA PRO A 12 1.29 8.16 13.92
C PRO A 12 1.26 7.38 12.62
N PRO A 13 2.38 6.84 12.19
CA PRO A 13 2.40 6.03 10.99
C PRO A 13 1.55 4.78 11.17
N VAL A 14 0.88 4.38 10.10
CA VAL A 14 0.17 3.11 10.11
C VAL A 14 1.09 2.06 9.52
N THR A 15 1.03 0.87 10.09
CA THR A 15 1.84 -0.25 9.64
C THR A 15 0.97 -1.21 8.86
N PHE A 16 1.46 -1.66 7.75
CA PHE A 16 0.74 -2.58 6.88
C PHE A 16 1.75 -3.49 6.21
N THR A 17 1.30 -4.55 5.57
CA THR A 17 2.21 -5.45 4.87
C THR A 17 1.85 -5.50 3.40
N ILE A 18 2.87 -5.71 2.58
CA ILE A 18 2.72 -5.96 1.15
C ILE A 18 3.58 -7.18 0.86
N ASP A 19 2.95 -8.24 0.38
CA ASP A 19 3.64 -9.51 0.09
C ASP A 19 4.39 -10.03 1.31
N GLY A 20 3.82 -9.81 2.49
CA GLY A 20 4.43 -10.31 3.72
C GLY A 20 5.51 -9.43 4.31
N MET A 21 5.87 -8.35 3.63
CA MET A 21 6.87 -7.42 4.14
C MET A 21 6.18 -6.24 4.79
N GLU A 22 6.72 -5.80 5.92
CA GLU A 22 6.09 -4.74 6.70
C GLU A 22 6.57 -3.38 6.24
N TYR A 23 5.64 -2.46 6.06
CA TYR A 23 5.90 -1.08 5.69
C TYR A 23 5.08 -0.17 6.57
N SER A 24 5.41 1.10 6.59
CA SER A 24 4.63 2.08 7.34
C SER A 24 4.57 3.38 6.57
N SER A 25 3.52 4.14 6.82
CA SER A 25 3.35 5.44 6.17
C SER A 25 2.47 6.31 7.03
N THR A 26 2.75 7.61 7.03
CA THR A 26 1.87 8.56 7.69
C THR A 26 0.75 9.02 6.75
N ASP A 27 0.85 8.74 5.47
CA ASP A 27 -0.15 9.11 4.50
C ASP A 27 -1.13 7.96 4.37
N ARG A 28 -2.31 8.13 4.94
CA ARG A 28 -3.27 7.04 5.05
C ARG A 28 -4.10 6.83 3.81
N ARG A 29 -4.02 7.75 2.85
CA ARG A 29 -4.76 7.63 1.60
C ARG A 29 -3.83 7.92 0.47
N GLN A 30 -3.61 6.94 -0.36
CA GLN A 30 -2.67 7.04 -1.47
C GLN A 30 -3.20 6.24 -2.64
N PRO A 31 -2.86 6.63 -3.87
CA PRO A 31 -3.18 5.77 -5.01
C PRO A 31 -2.46 4.43 -4.88
N ALA A 32 -3.07 3.39 -5.40
CA ALA A 32 -2.47 2.06 -5.32
C ALA A 32 -1.08 2.03 -5.93
N ALA A 33 -0.86 2.78 -7.01
CA ALA A 33 0.45 2.84 -7.63
C ALA A 33 1.51 3.34 -6.67
N GLN A 34 1.14 4.32 -5.83
CA GLN A 34 2.09 4.86 -4.87
C GLN A 34 2.39 3.88 -3.76
N VAL A 35 1.38 3.14 -3.33
CA VAL A 35 1.58 2.10 -2.32
C VAL A 35 2.53 1.02 -2.85
N LEU A 36 2.35 0.61 -4.09
CA LEU A 36 3.27 -0.35 -4.71
C LEU A 36 4.68 0.21 -4.77
N ALA A 37 4.81 1.48 -5.11
CA ALA A 37 6.13 2.11 -5.20
C ALA A 37 6.84 2.14 -3.86
N LEU A 38 6.09 2.27 -2.75
CA LEU A 38 6.69 2.21 -1.44
C LEU A 38 7.42 0.88 -1.21
N ALA A 39 6.91 -0.18 -1.79
CA ALA A 39 7.50 -1.50 -1.63
C ALA A 39 8.52 -1.80 -2.72
N GLY A 40 8.81 -0.84 -3.59
CA GLY A 40 9.75 -1.06 -4.68
C GLY A 40 9.17 -1.89 -5.80
N ILE A 41 7.84 -1.97 -5.89
CA ILE A 41 7.16 -2.76 -6.90
C ILE A 41 6.69 -1.81 -8.00
N ASP A 42 6.95 -2.19 -9.25
CA ASP A 42 6.60 -1.35 -10.38
C ASP A 42 5.10 -1.43 -10.64
N PRO A 43 4.38 -0.32 -10.47
CA PRO A 43 2.94 -0.35 -10.70
C PRO A 43 2.53 -0.53 -12.15
N ALA A 44 3.48 -0.37 -13.08
CA ALA A 44 3.14 -0.53 -14.49
C ALA A 44 2.78 -1.97 -14.82
N ASP A 45 3.29 -2.94 -14.06
CA ASP A 45 3.01 -4.34 -14.35
C ASP A 45 2.52 -5.10 -13.12
N HIS A 46 2.05 -4.38 -12.11
CA HIS A 46 1.47 -5.02 -10.92
C HIS A 46 0.25 -4.24 -10.47
N ASP A 47 -0.72 -4.96 -9.92
CA ASP A 47 -1.84 -4.36 -9.22
C ASP A 47 -1.69 -4.63 -7.75
N LEU A 48 -2.25 -3.74 -6.94
CA LEU A 48 -2.30 -3.94 -5.51
C LEU A 48 -3.63 -4.59 -5.16
N ALA A 49 -3.61 -5.53 -4.24
CA ALA A 49 -4.83 -6.17 -3.77
C ALA A 49 -4.82 -6.24 -2.26
N ARG A 50 -5.98 -6.03 -1.66
CA ARG A 50 -6.13 -6.19 -0.21
C ARG A 50 -6.54 -7.62 0.06
N VAL A 51 -5.89 -8.22 1.06
CA VAL A 51 -6.25 -9.59 1.45
C VAL A 51 -6.80 -9.59 2.84
N ILE A 52 -7.66 -10.55 3.11
CA ILE A 52 -8.25 -10.74 4.41
C ILE A 52 -8.10 -12.20 4.80
N GLY A 53 -8.26 -12.45 6.09
CA GLY A 53 -8.24 -13.81 6.59
C GLY A 53 -6.91 -14.48 6.28
N GLN A 54 -6.98 -15.61 5.62
CA GLN A 54 -5.80 -16.40 5.36
C GLN A 54 -5.27 -16.19 3.94
N GLY A 55 -5.35 -14.96 3.47
CA GLY A 55 -4.79 -14.64 2.16
C GLY A 55 -5.80 -14.53 1.06
N GLN A 56 -7.07 -14.42 1.39
CA GLN A 56 -8.09 -14.26 0.37
C GLN A 56 -8.12 -12.83 -0.11
N VAL A 57 -8.15 -12.64 -1.42
CA VAL A 57 -8.21 -11.29 -2.00
C VAL A 57 -9.60 -10.73 -1.78
N GLU A 58 -9.66 -9.61 -1.06
CA GLU A 58 -10.92 -8.93 -0.82
C GLU A 58 -11.20 -7.94 -1.93
N LYS A 59 -10.19 -7.20 -2.35
CA LYS A 59 -10.38 -6.17 -3.36
C LYS A 59 -9.08 -5.95 -4.09
N ARG A 60 -9.20 -5.76 -5.40
CA ARG A 60 -8.08 -5.43 -6.25
C ARG A 60 -8.23 -3.98 -6.66
N PHE A 61 -7.13 -3.23 -6.61
CA PHE A 61 -7.16 -1.80 -6.88
C PHE A 61 -6.50 -1.49 -8.20
N ASP A 62 -7.08 -0.54 -8.92
CA ASP A 62 -6.42 0.02 -10.09
C ASP A 62 -5.34 1.00 -9.63
N ASP A 63 -4.38 1.29 -10.49
CA ASP A 63 -3.27 2.15 -10.13
C ASP A 63 -3.71 3.51 -9.60
N ASN A 64 -4.76 4.07 -10.18
CA ASN A 64 -5.24 5.39 -9.77
C ASN A 64 -6.26 5.33 -8.66
N GLU A 65 -6.62 4.16 -8.21
CA GLU A 65 -7.64 4.03 -7.20
C GLU A 65 -7.04 4.32 -5.84
N GLU A 66 -7.75 5.10 -5.06
CA GLU A 66 -7.27 5.47 -3.73
C GLU A 66 -7.37 4.29 -2.78
N VAL A 67 -6.29 4.03 -2.07
CA VAL A 67 -6.23 2.96 -1.08
C VAL A 67 -6.19 3.61 0.28
N GLN A 68 -7.02 3.12 1.18
CA GLN A 68 -7.00 3.59 2.54
C GLN A 68 -6.15 2.63 3.37
N LEU A 69 -5.08 3.16 3.94
CA LEU A 69 -4.18 2.35 4.75
C LEU A 69 -4.67 2.36 6.18
N THR A 70 -4.88 1.18 6.72
CA THR A 70 -5.31 1.03 8.10
C THR A 70 -4.29 0.19 8.82
N PRO A 71 -4.18 0.33 10.16
CA PRO A 71 -3.22 -0.47 10.90
C PRO A 71 -3.48 -1.95 10.71
N GLY A 72 -2.43 -2.68 10.41
CA GLY A 72 -2.54 -4.11 10.22
C GLY A 72 -3.10 -4.56 8.89
N ALA A 73 -3.32 -3.63 7.95
CA ALA A 73 -3.82 -4.02 6.63
C ALA A 73 -2.83 -4.92 5.93
N LYS A 74 -3.34 -5.85 5.15
CA LYS A 74 -2.50 -6.79 4.41
C LYS A 74 -2.81 -6.65 2.95
N PHE A 75 -1.75 -6.52 2.17
CA PHE A 75 -1.86 -6.39 0.72
C PHE A 75 -0.92 -7.39 0.05
N VAL A 76 -1.20 -7.66 -1.20
CA VAL A 76 -0.29 -8.42 -2.06
C VAL A 76 -0.21 -7.70 -3.39
N SER A 77 0.89 -7.93 -4.11
CA SER A 77 1.02 -7.43 -5.46
C SER A 77 0.67 -8.56 -6.41
N ILE A 78 -0.01 -8.21 -7.49
CA ILE A 78 -0.43 -9.18 -8.50
C ILE A 78 0.19 -8.76 -9.81
N PHE A 79 0.99 -9.63 -10.39
CA PHE A 79 1.64 -9.33 -11.66
C PHE A 79 0.61 -9.31 -12.77
N THR A 80 0.57 -8.23 -13.52
CA THR A 80 -0.39 -8.06 -14.61
C THR A 80 0.29 -7.93 -15.96
N GLY A 81 1.61 -7.88 -15.98
CA GLY A 81 2.32 -7.75 -17.23
C GLY A 81 2.23 -9.00 -18.07
N PRO A 82 2.74 -8.94 -19.29
CA PRO A 82 2.71 -10.13 -20.14
C PRO A 82 3.56 -11.23 -19.54
N THR A 83 3.09 -12.45 -19.72
CA THR A 83 3.85 -13.59 -19.26
C THR A 83 5.14 -13.68 -20.08
N PRO A 84 6.28 -13.85 -19.44
CA PRO A 84 7.51 -13.96 -20.20
C PRO A 84 7.44 -15.14 -21.14
N VAL A 85 7.92 -14.93 -22.34
CA VAL A 85 8.00 -16.01 -23.31
C VAL A 85 9.38 -16.58 -23.22
N VAL A 86 9.44 -17.84 -23.05
CA VAL A 86 10.71 -18.50 -22.89
C VAL A 86 11.20 -18.98 -24.21
#